data_d8d07edc95fc7118fbcc65b88dee53e9
#
_entry.id   d8d07edc95fc7118fbcc65b88dee53e9
#
_cell.length_a   1.000
_cell.length_b   1.000
_cell.length_c   1.000
_cell.angle_alpha   90.00
_cell.angle_beta   90.00
_cell.angle_gamma   90.00
#
_symmetry.space_group_name_H-M   'P 1'
#
loop_
_entity.id
_entity.type
_entity.pdbx_description
1 polymer ?
#
loop_
_entity_poly.entity_id
_entity_poly.type
_entity_poly.pdbx_seq_one_letter_code
_entity_poly.pdbx_strand_id
1 'polypeptide(L)'
;MSDIKFAVSGQHYLFNVQTFASIVLVNGGDEYEYAFRDRTTQGVIDDVAAGASELGVLVETTQTAADLEAAFAEAGVEFVELIESAPRVALPATHPLVNADSLMLDQLDDYPYIYFEQEEGAPAFFAEEALADETRKKGIACTDRASLSELIVALNGYTITSGILVGISDGKGLATVPLTTDVKLHLGYIAKKGAELSETGAKFVEKLQANLTKYARF
;
A
#
# COMPACT_ATOMS: atom_id res chain seq x y z
N MET A 1 -30.08 -2.41 -5.96
CA MET A 1 -28.79 -2.39 -5.28
C MET A 1 -28.90 -1.34 -4.19
N SER A 2 -28.57 -1.66 -2.94
CA SER A 2 -28.49 -0.66 -1.87
C SER A 2 -27.38 0.34 -2.20
N ASP A 3 -27.60 1.61 -1.90
CA ASP A 3 -26.58 2.62 -2.13
C ASP A 3 -25.42 2.44 -1.15
N ILE A 4 -24.20 2.31 -1.65
CA ILE A 4 -23.01 2.24 -0.82
C ILE A 4 -22.86 3.54 -0.04
N LYS A 5 -22.89 3.45 1.29
CA LYS A 5 -22.84 4.61 2.19
C LYS A 5 -21.41 5.10 2.48
N PHE A 6 -20.43 4.23 2.36
CA PHE A 6 -19.02 4.54 2.55
C PHE A 6 -18.14 3.59 1.75
N ALA A 7 -17.20 4.11 1.03
CA ALA A 7 -16.27 3.32 0.23
C ALA A 7 -14.84 3.87 0.33
N VAL A 8 -13.89 2.95 0.39
CA VAL A 8 -12.46 3.23 0.37
C VAL A 8 -11.80 2.37 -0.70
N SER A 9 -10.97 2.96 -1.52
CA SER A 9 -10.02 2.25 -2.39
C SER A 9 -8.62 2.32 -1.79
N GLY A 10 -7.79 1.35 -2.07
CA GLY A 10 -6.40 1.39 -1.61
C GLY A 10 -5.50 0.49 -2.42
N GLN A 11 -4.23 0.87 -2.49
CA GLN A 11 -3.17 -0.04 -2.91
C GLN A 11 -3.12 -1.27 -1.99
N HIS A 12 -2.42 -2.30 -2.40
CA HIS A 12 -2.42 -3.62 -1.78
C HIS A 12 -1.72 -3.70 -0.42
N TYR A 13 -2.05 -2.79 0.51
CA TYR A 13 -1.51 -2.77 1.88
C TYR A 13 -2.52 -3.27 2.91
N LEU A 14 -2.11 -4.21 3.77
CA LEU A 14 -2.98 -4.79 4.81
C LEU A 14 -3.47 -3.78 5.85
N PHE A 15 -2.73 -2.72 6.11
CA PHE A 15 -3.18 -1.70 7.05
C PHE A 15 -4.46 -0.98 6.57
N ASN A 16 -4.70 -0.92 5.25
CA ASN A 16 -5.95 -0.40 4.67
C ASN A 16 -7.14 -1.27 5.09
N VAL A 17 -7.01 -2.58 4.87
CA VAL A 17 -8.05 -3.57 5.20
C VAL A 17 -8.32 -3.58 6.69
N GLN A 18 -7.28 -3.57 7.53
CA GLN A 18 -7.43 -3.58 8.99
C GLN A 18 -8.11 -2.32 9.49
N THR A 19 -7.75 -1.16 8.93
CA THR A 19 -8.40 0.11 9.28
C THR A 19 -9.86 0.08 8.90
N PHE A 20 -10.18 -0.36 7.66
CA PHE A 20 -11.55 -0.45 7.18
C PHE A 20 -12.39 -1.40 8.05
N ALA A 21 -11.89 -2.60 8.35
CA ALA A 21 -12.57 -3.54 9.25
C ALA A 21 -12.84 -2.94 10.63
N SER A 22 -11.89 -2.17 11.17
CA SER A 22 -12.07 -1.48 12.46
C SER A 22 -13.20 -0.45 12.40
N ILE A 23 -13.34 0.29 11.29
CA ILE A 23 -14.43 1.25 11.10
C ILE A 23 -15.78 0.54 11.00
N VAL A 24 -15.87 -0.56 10.26
CA VAL A 24 -17.11 -1.36 10.18
C VAL A 24 -17.54 -1.83 11.56
N LEU A 25 -16.61 -2.36 12.38
CA LEU A 25 -16.90 -2.84 13.72
C LEU A 25 -17.40 -1.75 14.68
N VAL A 26 -16.92 -0.53 14.52
CA VAL A 26 -17.26 0.58 15.44
C VAL A 26 -18.45 1.40 14.95
N ASN A 27 -18.57 1.61 13.64
CA ASN A 27 -19.52 2.57 13.04
C ASN A 27 -20.60 1.91 12.19
N GLY A 28 -20.49 0.61 11.87
CA GLY A 28 -21.42 -0.09 10.97
C GLY A 28 -22.86 -0.14 11.51
N GLY A 29 -23.03 -0.26 12.83
CA GLY A 29 -24.35 -0.44 13.42
C GLY A 29 -24.99 -1.76 13.02
N ASP A 30 -26.34 -1.80 12.98
CA ASP A 30 -27.10 -3.02 12.65
C ASP A 30 -27.30 -3.19 11.14
N GLU A 31 -27.24 -2.09 10.36
CA GLU A 31 -27.42 -2.07 8.91
C GLU A 31 -26.42 -1.13 8.25
N TYR A 32 -25.60 -1.67 7.34
CA TYR A 32 -24.65 -0.90 6.55
C TYR A 32 -24.40 -1.53 5.17
N GLU A 33 -23.98 -0.70 4.22
CA GLU A 33 -23.49 -1.10 2.91
C GLU A 33 -22.20 -0.31 2.66
N TYR A 34 -21.05 -0.92 2.95
CA TYR A 34 -19.72 -0.33 2.80
C TYR A 34 -18.93 -1.10 1.75
N ALA A 35 -17.99 -0.44 1.08
CA ALA A 35 -17.14 -1.08 0.08
C ALA A 35 -15.67 -0.80 0.38
N PHE A 36 -14.87 -1.85 0.34
CA PHE A 36 -13.42 -1.77 0.28
C PHE A 36 -12.95 -2.34 -1.08
N ARG A 37 -12.06 -1.61 -1.75
CA ARG A 37 -11.54 -1.99 -3.06
C ARG A 37 -10.04 -2.01 -3.04
N ASP A 38 -9.45 -3.18 -3.26
CA ASP A 38 -8.04 -3.28 -3.63
C ASP A 38 -7.89 -2.85 -5.08
N ARG A 39 -6.96 -1.94 -5.33
CA ARG A 39 -6.72 -1.31 -6.62
C ARG A 39 -5.23 -1.09 -6.86
N THR A 40 -4.86 -1.05 -8.13
CA THR A 40 -3.63 -0.43 -8.58
C THR A 40 -3.63 1.07 -8.28
N THR A 41 -2.49 1.72 -8.36
CA THR A 41 -2.38 3.17 -8.10
C THR A 41 -3.34 3.98 -8.97
N GLN A 42 -3.40 3.68 -10.30
CA GLN A 42 -4.35 4.34 -11.21
C GLN A 42 -5.79 4.08 -10.78
N GLY A 43 -6.12 2.84 -10.45
CA GLY A 43 -7.48 2.48 -10.03
C GLY A 43 -7.92 3.18 -8.73
N VAL A 44 -6.99 3.44 -7.79
CA VAL A 44 -7.27 4.24 -6.60
C VAL A 44 -7.62 5.68 -6.98
N ILE A 45 -6.83 6.28 -7.87
CA ILE A 45 -7.05 7.65 -8.36
C ILE A 45 -8.41 7.75 -9.06
N ASP A 46 -8.69 6.84 -9.98
CA ASP A 46 -9.93 6.82 -10.76
C ASP A 46 -11.17 6.65 -9.88
N ASP A 47 -11.14 5.73 -8.91
CA ASP A 47 -12.25 5.49 -7.99
C ASP A 47 -12.57 6.75 -7.15
N VAL A 48 -11.56 7.48 -6.68
CA VAL A 48 -11.76 8.72 -5.92
C VAL A 48 -12.22 9.87 -6.83
N ALA A 49 -11.59 10.04 -7.97
CA ALA A 49 -11.96 11.07 -8.96
C ALA A 49 -13.41 10.91 -9.42
N ALA A 50 -13.85 9.67 -9.69
CA ALA A 50 -15.22 9.36 -10.08
C ALA A 50 -16.21 9.44 -8.89
N GLY A 51 -15.74 9.48 -7.66
CA GLY A 51 -16.59 9.41 -6.45
C GLY A 51 -17.14 8.02 -6.17
N ALA A 52 -16.54 6.99 -6.74
CA ALA A 52 -16.83 5.59 -6.41
C ALA A 52 -16.31 5.22 -5.02
N SER A 53 -15.25 5.88 -4.58
CA SER A 53 -14.72 5.83 -3.23
C SER A 53 -14.55 7.26 -2.69
N GLU A 54 -14.81 7.46 -1.40
CA GLU A 54 -14.63 8.76 -0.74
C GLU A 54 -13.14 9.05 -0.54
N LEU A 55 -12.38 8.02 -0.22
CA LEU A 55 -10.96 8.07 0.07
C LEU A 55 -10.21 7.02 -0.74
N GLY A 56 -8.96 7.35 -1.09
CA GLY A 56 -8.00 6.41 -1.66
C GLY A 56 -6.74 6.37 -0.80
N VAL A 57 -6.36 5.21 -0.28
CA VAL A 57 -5.13 5.06 0.50
C VAL A 57 -4.00 4.56 -0.38
N LEU A 58 -2.91 5.30 -0.42
CA LEU A 58 -1.75 4.95 -1.22
C LEU A 58 -0.42 5.37 -0.57
N VAL A 59 0.64 4.87 -1.14
CA VAL A 59 2.01 5.18 -0.77
C VAL A 59 2.70 5.76 -1.99
N GLU A 60 3.37 6.88 -1.81
CA GLU A 60 4.31 7.43 -2.78
C GLU A 60 5.72 7.40 -2.23
N THR A 61 6.70 7.62 -3.07
CA THR A 61 8.11 7.69 -2.67
C THR A 61 8.68 9.07 -2.94
N THR A 62 9.81 9.40 -2.33
CA THR A 62 10.54 10.63 -2.68
C THR A 62 10.91 10.70 -4.17
N GLN A 63 10.93 9.57 -4.89
CA GLN A 63 11.23 9.52 -6.32
C GLN A 63 9.98 9.74 -7.18
N THR A 64 8.80 9.30 -6.73
CA THR A 64 7.55 9.32 -7.51
C THR A 64 6.62 10.47 -7.15
N ALA A 65 6.83 11.13 -6.00
CA ALA A 65 5.92 12.13 -5.44
C ALA A 65 5.56 13.26 -6.43
N ALA A 66 6.56 13.81 -7.15
CA ALA A 66 6.30 14.91 -8.08
C ALA A 66 5.43 14.50 -9.28
N ASP A 67 5.64 13.30 -9.82
CA ASP A 67 4.85 12.77 -10.94
C ASP A 67 3.44 12.38 -10.49
N LEU A 68 3.32 11.78 -9.29
CA LEU A 68 2.03 11.46 -8.66
C LEU A 68 1.24 12.71 -8.31
N GLU A 69 1.88 13.76 -7.79
CA GLU A 69 1.23 15.05 -7.52
C GLU A 69 0.62 15.65 -8.80
N ALA A 70 1.34 15.56 -9.93
CA ALA A 70 0.82 16.00 -11.22
C ALA A 70 -0.40 15.17 -11.66
N ALA A 71 -0.35 13.84 -11.50
CA ALA A 71 -1.48 12.94 -11.81
C ALA A 71 -2.68 13.21 -10.90
N PHE A 72 -2.46 13.46 -9.61
CA PHE A 72 -3.52 13.82 -8.67
C PHE A 72 -4.18 15.15 -9.04
N ALA A 73 -3.39 16.15 -9.40
CA ALA A 73 -3.91 17.44 -9.82
C ALA A 73 -4.75 17.33 -11.10
N GLU A 74 -4.35 16.53 -12.08
CA GLU A 74 -5.09 16.25 -13.31
C GLU A 74 -6.42 15.55 -13.01
N ALA A 75 -6.42 14.59 -12.08
CA ALA A 75 -7.61 13.87 -11.66
C ALA A 75 -8.54 14.66 -10.70
N GLY A 76 -8.12 15.86 -10.25
CA GLY A 76 -8.89 16.68 -9.33
C GLY A 76 -8.94 16.14 -7.89
N VAL A 77 -7.93 15.38 -7.51
CA VAL A 77 -7.73 14.86 -6.15
C VAL A 77 -6.50 15.52 -5.51
N GLU A 78 -6.34 15.37 -4.21
CA GLU A 78 -5.18 15.84 -3.46
C GLU A 78 -4.69 14.78 -2.48
N PHE A 79 -3.37 14.68 -2.33
CA PHE A 79 -2.73 13.77 -1.40
C PHE A 79 -2.51 14.45 -0.05
N VAL A 80 -2.79 13.71 1.00
CA VAL A 80 -2.53 14.11 2.38
C VAL A 80 -1.63 13.05 3.03
N GLU A 81 -0.37 13.43 3.26
CA GLU A 81 0.57 12.57 3.97
C GLU A 81 0.16 12.40 5.43
N LEU A 82 0.21 11.18 5.93
CA LEU A 82 -0.02 10.85 7.34
C LEU A 82 1.28 10.52 8.07
N ILE A 83 2.17 9.75 7.46
CA ILE A 83 3.49 9.43 8.01
C ILE A 83 4.54 9.25 6.91
N GLU A 84 5.80 9.53 7.24
CA GLU A 84 6.97 9.09 6.49
C GLU A 84 7.47 7.75 7.06
N SER A 85 8.01 6.89 6.22
CA SER A 85 8.64 5.61 6.60
C SER A 85 9.82 5.30 5.69
N ALA A 86 10.58 4.27 6.02
CA ALA A 86 11.67 3.76 5.19
C ALA A 86 11.26 2.44 4.51
N PRO A 87 11.68 2.20 3.25
CA PRO A 87 11.46 0.93 2.59
C PRO A 87 12.09 -0.23 3.34
N ARG A 88 11.41 -1.36 3.34
CA ARG A 88 11.89 -2.61 3.92
C ARG A 88 11.68 -3.76 2.94
N VAL A 89 12.55 -4.75 3.03
CA VAL A 89 12.43 -6.00 2.28
C VAL A 89 11.56 -6.95 3.07
N ALA A 90 10.42 -7.37 2.53
CA ALA A 90 9.63 -8.47 3.07
C ALA A 90 10.08 -9.78 2.41
N LEU A 91 10.37 -10.79 3.24
CA LEU A 91 10.88 -12.09 2.82
C LEU A 91 10.42 -13.19 3.78
N PRO A 92 10.56 -14.48 3.45
CA PRO A 92 10.19 -15.56 4.37
C PRO A 92 10.94 -15.46 5.71
N ALA A 93 10.26 -15.76 6.81
CA ALA A 93 10.89 -15.79 8.14
C ALA A 93 12.03 -16.83 8.25
N THR A 94 12.13 -17.76 7.28
CA THR A 94 13.18 -18.76 7.14
C THR A 94 14.27 -18.38 6.13
N HIS A 95 14.15 -17.17 5.53
CA HIS A 95 15.07 -16.74 4.49
C HIS A 95 16.52 -16.59 5.02
N PRO A 96 17.55 -16.94 4.25
CA PRO A 96 18.95 -16.80 4.70
C PRO A 96 19.32 -15.38 5.15
N LEU A 97 18.71 -14.36 4.56
CA LEU A 97 18.99 -12.95 4.83
C LEU A 97 18.11 -12.33 5.94
N VAL A 98 17.22 -13.10 6.57
CA VAL A 98 16.23 -12.58 7.53
C VAL A 98 16.84 -11.93 8.77
N ASN A 99 18.05 -12.33 9.16
CA ASN A 99 18.77 -11.82 10.32
C ASN A 99 19.78 -10.71 9.99
N ALA A 100 19.78 -10.19 8.76
CA ALA A 100 20.65 -9.07 8.40
C ALA A 100 20.17 -7.79 9.10
N ASP A 101 21.10 -6.93 9.52
CA ASP A 101 20.76 -5.61 10.11
C ASP A 101 20.10 -4.70 9.06
N SER A 102 20.56 -4.78 7.81
CA SER A 102 19.99 -4.14 6.63
C SER A 102 20.44 -4.88 5.36
N LEU A 103 19.74 -4.65 4.25
CA LEU A 103 20.04 -5.23 2.93
C LEU A 103 20.24 -4.14 1.89
N MET A 104 21.18 -4.37 0.98
CA MET A 104 21.28 -3.63 -0.29
C MET A 104 20.62 -4.43 -1.42
N LEU A 105 20.21 -3.78 -2.49
CA LEU A 105 19.49 -4.42 -3.59
C LEU A 105 20.28 -5.54 -4.28
N ASP A 106 21.58 -5.38 -4.43
CA ASP A 106 22.49 -6.37 -5.05
C ASP A 106 22.56 -7.70 -4.28
N GLN A 107 22.34 -7.67 -2.96
CA GLN A 107 22.25 -8.87 -2.14
C GLN A 107 20.99 -9.72 -2.43
N LEU A 108 20.01 -9.13 -3.12
CA LEU A 108 18.75 -9.77 -3.47
C LEU A 108 18.72 -10.34 -4.89
N ASP A 109 19.76 -10.15 -5.69
CA ASP A 109 19.85 -10.53 -7.10
C ASP A 109 19.59 -12.03 -7.39
N ASP A 110 19.93 -12.89 -6.43
CA ASP A 110 19.73 -14.34 -6.57
C ASP A 110 18.31 -14.81 -6.24
N TYR A 111 17.47 -13.93 -5.69
CA TYR A 111 16.11 -14.24 -5.24
C TYR A 111 15.05 -13.62 -6.15
N PRO A 112 13.89 -14.30 -6.37
CA PRO A 112 12.80 -13.72 -7.12
C PRO A 112 12.22 -12.48 -6.43
N TYR A 113 12.07 -11.37 -7.19
CA TYR A 113 11.33 -10.19 -6.81
C TYR A 113 9.87 -10.36 -7.20
N ILE A 114 8.95 -10.30 -6.24
CA ILE A 114 7.51 -10.39 -6.46
C ILE A 114 6.92 -8.99 -6.24
N TYR A 115 6.11 -8.52 -7.20
CA TYR A 115 5.59 -7.15 -7.19
C TYR A 115 4.17 -7.11 -7.76
N PHE A 116 3.46 -6.00 -7.49
CA PHE A 116 2.12 -5.80 -8.01
C PHE A 116 2.16 -5.25 -9.44
N GLU A 117 1.43 -5.97 -10.33
CA GLU A 117 1.22 -5.52 -11.69
C GLU A 117 0.37 -4.24 -11.69
N GLN A 118 0.75 -3.29 -12.55
CA GLN A 118 -0.05 -2.10 -12.83
C GLN A 118 -0.77 -2.27 -14.17
N GLU A 119 -1.69 -1.36 -14.51
CA GLU A 119 -2.40 -1.39 -15.79
C GLU A 119 -1.43 -1.37 -16.98
N GLU A 120 -1.82 -2.01 -18.08
CA GLU A 120 -1.03 -2.03 -19.31
C GLU A 120 -0.77 -0.60 -19.80
N GLY A 121 0.51 -0.27 -19.96
CA GLY A 121 0.93 1.08 -20.39
C GLY A 121 0.95 2.13 -19.28
N ALA A 122 0.70 1.74 -18.04
CA ALA A 122 0.81 2.65 -16.89
C ALA A 122 2.25 3.18 -16.76
N PRO A 123 2.43 4.46 -16.39
CA PRO A 123 3.74 5.01 -16.08
C PRO A 123 4.42 4.24 -14.93
N ALA A 124 5.75 4.12 -14.99
CA ALA A 124 6.53 3.41 -13.98
C ALA A 124 6.35 3.98 -12.55
N PHE A 125 6.06 5.28 -12.43
CA PHE A 125 5.84 5.92 -11.14
C PHE A 125 4.52 5.51 -10.45
N PHE A 126 3.66 4.73 -11.12
CA PHE A 126 2.49 4.11 -10.50
C PHE A 126 2.80 2.80 -9.76
N ALA A 127 4.02 2.28 -9.87
CA ALA A 127 4.40 1.10 -9.08
C ALA A 127 4.23 1.35 -7.58
N GLU A 128 3.73 0.34 -6.88
CA GLU A 128 3.47 0.43 -5.44
C GLU A 128 4.73 0.25 -4.60
N GLU A 129 5.71 -0.45 -5.16
CA GLU A 129 6.97 -0.74 -4.49
C GLU A 129 8.00 0.35 -4.73
N ALA A 130 8.74 0.69 -3.69
CA ALA A 130 9.90 1.57 -3.85
C ALA A 130 10.96 0.93 -4.75
N LEU A 131 11.68 1.77 -5.51
CA LEU A 131 12.76 1.33 -6.40
C LEU A 131 12.27 0.34 -7.47
N ALA A 132 11.02 0.47 -7.93
CA ALA A 132 10.44 -0.39 -8.96
C ALA A 132 11.09 -0.22 -10.33
N ASP A 133 11.70 0.93 -10.59
CA ASP A 133 12.46 1.27 -11.81
C ASP A 133 13.84 0.58 -11.88
N GLU A 134 14.32 0.06 -10.75
CA GLU A 134 15.58 -0.67 -10.72
C GLU A 134 15.46 -2.05 -11.37
N THR A 135 16.42 -2.39 -12.22
CA THR A 135 16.42 -3.68 -12.94
C THR A 135 16.56 -4.86 -11.97
N ARG A 136 15.70 -5.83 -12.10
CA ARG A 136 15.75 -7.11 -11.37
C ARG A 136 16.03 -8.25 -12.33
N LYS A 137 16.90 -9.20 -11.93
CA LYS A 137 17.20 -10.39 -12.74
C LYS A 137 16.02 -11.36 -12.82
N LYS A 138 15.20 -11.43 -11.76
CA LYS A 138 14.08 -12.35 -11.62
C LYS A 138 12.89 -11.58 -11.08
N GLY A 139 11.91 -11.31 -11.92
CA GLY A 139 10.69 -10.60 -11.56
C GLY A 139 9.45 -11.44 -11.78
N ILE A 140 8.49 -11.38 -10.87
CA ILE A 140 7.18 -12.03 -10.96
C ILE A 140 6.12 -11.01 -10.60
N ALA A 141 5.29 -10.66 -11.58
CA ALA A 141 4.13 -9.81 -11.36
C ALA A 141 2.95 -10.61 -10.82
N CYS A 142 2.16 -10.02 -9.94
CA CYS A 142 0.91 -10.58 -9.44
C CYS A 142 -0.12 -9.47 -9.20
N THR A 143 -1.39 -9.85 -9.09
CA THR A 143 -2.51 -8.90 -9.03
C THR A 143 -3.21 -8.85 -7.68
N ASP A 144 -2.78 -9.67 -6.72
CA ASP A 144 -3.40 -9.75 -5.41
C ASP A 144 -2.42 -10.14 -4.29
N ARG A 145 -2.71 -9.73 -3.07
CA ARG A 145 -1.86 -9.95 -1.90
C ARG A 145 -1.70 -11.40 -1.48
N ALA A 146 -2.72 -12.23 -1.71
CA ALA A 146 -2.66 -13.64 -1.32
C ALA A 146 -1.62 -14.34 -2.20
N SER A 147 -1.70 -14.14 -3.51
CA SER A 147 -0.71 -14.63 -4.48
C SER A 147 0.68 -14.10 -4.19
N LEU A 148 0.84 -12.81 -3.90
CA LEU A 148 2.13 -12.21 -3.56
C LEU A 148 2.76 -12.92 -2.35
N SER A 149 2.02 -13.08 -1.26
CA SER A 149 2.52 -13.68 -0.03
C SER A 149 2.91 -15.16 -0.22
N GLU A 150 2.07 -15.92 -0.93
CA GLU A 150 2.34 -17.32 -1.24
C GLU A 150 3.57 -17.50 -2.15
N LEU A 151 3.71 -16.66 -3.18
CA LEU A 151 4.86 -16.69 -4.09
C LEU A 151 6.16 -16.35 -3.36
N ILE A 152 6.15 -15.35 -2.47
CA ILE A 152 7.32 -15.01 -1.65
C ILE A 152 7.77 -16.24 -0.84
N VAL A 153 6.84 -16.90 -0.14
CA VAL A 153 7.17 -18.05 0.70
C VAL A 153 7.58 -19.26 -0.15
N ALA A 154 6.82 -19.59 -1.19
CA ALA A 154 7.05 -20.78 -2.01
C ALA A 154 8.36 -20.74 -2.80
N LEU A 155 8.77 -19.55 -3.24
CA LEU A 155 9.95 -19.36 -4.09
C LEU A 155 11.17 -18.82 -3.32
N ASN A 156 11.05 -18.66 -2.00
CA ASN A 156 12.07 -17.99 -1.19
C ASN A 156 12.44 -16.61 -1.78
N GLY A 157 11.43 -15.90 -2.22
CA GLY A 157 11.55 -14.59 -2.88
C GLY A 157 11.39 -13.42 -1.91
N TYR A 158 11.23 -12.23 -2.45
CA TYR A 158 11.04 -11.01 -1.67
C TYR A 158 10.16 -9.99 -2.40
N THR A 159 9.67 -9.01 -1.63
CA THR A 159 9.13 -7.75 -2.16
C THR A 159 9.66 -6.56 -1.35
N ILE A 160 9.49 -5.35 -1.87
CA ILE A 160 9.82 -4.10 -1.15
C ILE A 160 8.51 -3.48 -0.68
N THR A 161 8.44 -3.14 0.61
CA THR A 161 7.22 -2.68 1.27
C THR A 161 7.51 -1.60 2.31
N SER A 162 6.46 -1.00 2.87
CA SER A 162 6.56 -0.07 4.00
C SER A 162 7.03 -0.73 5.30
N GLY A 163 7.07 -2.04 5.37
CA GLY A 163 7.41 -2.79 6.58
C GLY A 163 6.30 -2.80 7.64
N ILE A 164 5.16 -2.18 7.37
CA ILE A 164 4.00 -2.18 8.26
C ILE A 164 3.21 -3.46 8.02
N LEU A 165 3.58 -4.52 8.72
CA LEU A 165 2.87 -5.79 8.69
C LEU A 165 1.82 -5.80 9.80
N VAL A 166 0.55 -5.89 9.42
CA VAL A 166 -0.60 -5.85 10.34
C VAL A 166 -1.68 -6.84 9.90
N GLY A 167 -2.51 -7.28 10.85
CA GLY A 167 -3.67 -8.13 10.56
C GLY A 167 -3.53 -9.58 11.02
N ILE A 168 -4.61 -10.36 10.86
CA ILE A 168 -4.69 -11.76 11.34
C ILE A 168 -3.87 -12.71 10.47
N SER A 169 -3.74 -12.37 9.19
CA SER A 169 -3.02 -13.18 8.18
C SER A 169 -1.72 -12.51 7.72
N ASP A 170 -1.34 -11.42 8.37
CA ASP A 170 -0.14 -10.68 8.02
C ASP A 170 1.09 -11.53 8.26
N GLY A 171 1.54 -12.11 7.19
CA GLY A 171 2.87 -12.66 7.15
C GLY A 171 3.16 -13.69 8.24
N LYS A 172 2.19 -14.55 8.59
CA LYS A 172 2.59 -15.82 9.21
C LYS A 172 3.55 -16.50 8.26
N GLY A 173 4.84 -16.31 8.53
CA GLY A 173 5.91 -16.78 7.66
C GLY A 173 6.69 -15.69 6.94
N LEU A 174 6.29 -14.42 7.01
CA LEU A 174 7.07 -13.28 6.50
C LEU A 174 7.74 -12.50 7.64
N ALA A 175 8.90 -11.94 7.32
CA ALA A 175 9.61 -10.98 8.17
C ALA A 175 10.06 -9.80 7.31
N THR A 176 10.44 -8.69 7.95
CA THR A 176 10.98 -7.53 7.22
C THR A 176 12.36 -7.17 7.70
N VAL A 177 13.24 -6.86 6.75
CA VAL A 177 14.59 -6.37 6.98
C VAL A 177 14.71 -4.96 6.41
N PRO A 178 15.37 -4.00 7.08
CA PRO A 178 15.61 -2.67 6.52
C PRO A 178 16.30 -2.74 5.16
N LEU A 179 15.87 -1.88 4.22
CA LEU A 179 16.56 -1.68 2.95
C LEU A 179 17.47 -0.46 3.07
N THR A 180 18.73 -0.61 2.71
CA THR A 180 19.70 0.50 2.69
C THR A 180 19.45 1.33 1.44
N THR A 181 18.81 2.47 1.61
CA THR A 181 18.48 3.43 0.54
C THR A 181 18.18 4.80 1.16
N ASP A 182 18.34 5.86 0.37
CA ASP A 182 17.92 7.22 0.73
C ASP A 182 16.44 7.49 0.38
N VAL A 183 15.79 6.57 -0.35
CA VAL A 183 14.37 6.69 -0.70
C VAL A 183 13.50 6.61 0.56
N LYS A 184 12.53 7.51 0.64
CA LYS A 184 11.50 7.51 1.69
C LYS A 184 10.15 7.15 1.09
N LEU A 185 9.30 6.61 1.94
CA LEU A 185 7.90 6.33 1.65
C LEU A 185 7.03 7.36 2.38
N HIS A 186 6.11 7.96 1.65
CA HIS A 186 5.08 8.85 2.19
C HIS A 186 3.76 8.09 2.14
N LEU A 187 3.25 7.71 3.30
CA LEU A 187 2.01 6.97 3.44
C LEU A 187 0.88 7.93 3.77
N GLY A 188 -0.18 7.88 2.98
CA GLY A 188 -1.27 8.82 3.13
C GLY A 188 -2.53 8.40 2.41
N TYR A 189 -3.36 9.37 2.14
CA TYR A 189 -4.59 9.17 1.39
C TYR A 189 -4.81 10.28 0.38
N ILE A 190 -5.58 9.99 -0.65
CA ILE A 190 -6.14 10.98 -1.56
C ILE A 190 -7.64 11.14 -1.31
N ALA A 191 -8.12 12.36 -1.50
CA ALA A 191 -9.53 12.70 -1.52
C ALA A 191 -9.80 13.71 -2.65
N LYS A 192 -11.06 13.95 -3.02
CA LYS A 192 -11.39 15.02 -3.97
C LYS A 192 -10.92 16.35 -3.42
N LYS A 193 -10.25 17.12 -4.24
CA LYS A 193 -9.70 18.42 -3.87
C LYS A 193 -10.79 19.35 -3.33
N GLY A 194 -10.57 19.85 -2.10
CA GLY A 194 -11.47 20.75 -1.41
C GLY A 194 -12.79 20.14 -0.93
N ALA A 195 -12.95 18.81 -1.01
CA ALA A 195 -14.12 18.15 -0.44
C ALA A 195 -13.96 17.94 1.07
N GLU A 196 -15.02 18.12 1.81
CA GLU A 196 -15.06 17.72 3.22
C GLU A 196 -15.34 16.22 3.32
N LEU A 197 -14.61 15.54 4.20
CA LEU A 197 -14.85 14.14 4.49
C LEU A 197 -16.14 13.96 5.29
N SER A 198 -16.85 12.87 5.02
CA SER A 198 -17.94 12.44 5.88
C SER A 198 -17.44 12.13 7.30
N GLU A 199 -18.35 12.06 8.27
CA GLU A 199 -17.99 11.65 9.64
C GLU A 199 -17.27 10.28 9.66
N THR A 200 -17.71 9.34 8.82
CA THR A 200 -17.09 8.01 8.69
C THR A 200 -15.70 8.11 8.05
N GLY A 201 -15.56 8.93 7.01
CA GLY A 201 -14.27 9.19 6.35
C GLY A 201 -13.26 9.82 7.30
N ALA A 202 -13.67 10.84 8.08
CA ALA A 202 -12.79 11.45 9.08
C ALA A 202 -12.32 10.46 10.15
N LYS A 203 -13.23 9.62 10.65
CA LYS A 203 -12.87 8.52 11.60
C LYS A 203 -11.95 7.49 10.97
N PHE A 204 -12.13 7.18 9.68
CA PHE A 204 -11.24 6.28 8.96
C PHE A 204 -9.82 6.86 8.91
N VAL A 205 -9.65 8.12 8.55
CA VAL A 205 -8.33 8.79 8.49
C VAL A 205 -7.67 8.82 9.85
N GLU A 206 -8.40 9.20 10.92
CA GLU A 206 -7.87 9.17 12.29
C GLU A 206 -7.38 7.77 12.69
N LYS A 207 -8.17 6.74 12.40
CA LYS A 207 -7.82 5.35 12.69
C LYS A 207 -6.65 4.87 11.85
N LEU A 208 -6.59 5.25 10.56
CA LEU A 208 -5.48 4.93 9.67
C LEU A 208 -4.19 5.53 10.20
N GLN A 209 -4.15 6.81 10.54
CA GLN A 209 -2.98 7.47 11.10
C GLN A 209 -2.52 6.81 12.41
N ALA A 210 -3.45 6.47 13.31
CA ALA A 210 -3.14 5.78 14.55
C ALA A 210 -2.52 4.40 14.32
N ASN A 211 -3.04 3.63 13.34
CA ASN A 211 -2.51 2.34 12.98
C ASN A 211 -1.12 2.47 12.33
N LEU A 212 -0.93 3.39 11.40
CA LEU A 212 0.34 3.65 10.75
C LEU A 212 1.42 4.03 11.78
N THR A 213 1.13 4.99 12.65
CA THR A 213 2.05 5.43 13.72
C THR A 213 2.42 4.29 14.67
N LYS A 214 1.44 3.45 15.03
CA LYS A 214 1.65 2.33 15.97
C LYS A 214 2.58 1.26 15.42
N TYR A 215 2.49 0.97 14.12
CA TYR A 215 3.15 -0.17 13.49
C TYR A 215 4.34 0.22 12.59
N ALA A 216 4.52 1.51 12.30
CA ALA A 216 5.71 1.99 11.62
C ALA A 216 6.95 1.64 12.44
N ARG A 217 7.94 1.07 11.76
CA ARG A 217 9.26 0.78 12.34
C ARG A 217 10.25 1.71 11.65
N PHE A 218 10.71 2.69 12.39
CA PHE A 218 11.72 3.66 11.96
C PHE A 218 13.12 3.08 12.08
#